data_cc55418e5a76051b72b9de18dc37ef97
#
_entry.id   cc55418e5a76051b72b9de18dc37ef97
#
_cell.length_a   1.000
_cell.length_b   1.000
_cell.length_c   1.000
_cell.angle_alpha   90.00
_cell.angle_beta   90.00
_cell.angle_gamma   90.00
#
_symmetry.space_group_name_H-M   'P 1'
#
loop_
_entity.id
_entity.type
_entity.pdbx_description
1 polymer ?
#
loop_
_entity_poly.entity_id
_entity_poly.type
_entity_poly.pdbx_seq_one_letter_code
_entity_poly.pdbx_strand_id
1 'polypeptide(L)'
;MNKRLLQTSLPALVVGALLAGCGSSEESPSSGSHQMSFKITDAGCGPHDAKAPAGPIAFDVESQSSTVTEIEVLDGETILGEKENLTEGLGGGFALTLEEGEYTLRCNGGSEGDGTLTVTGSVDGKSNPEVDAAITRYRGYLEKNAAALVAATKPFAAAVIAGELEKAKSLYPATRVAYERIEPVAGSFGDLDPRIDARENDVAKSEFRGLHRLEKALWEEKTTKGMAPFAEQLHADVAELVARVKKVKLQAVQIANGANELLSEVSATKITGEEERYSHIDLVDFKANVEGSEVAFEDVKPLMKGADAKLAKEIEADFAAVFASLEPYERGDGFVPYTALTEADTRKLAQGIDALAEKISQIPAVIVRVENGTEV
;
A
#
# COMPACT_ATOMS: atom_id res chain seq x y z
N MET A 1 5.89 -15.71 77.89
CA MET A 1 6.39 -17.07 78.32
C MET A 1 7.04 -17.67 77.04
N ASN A 2 8.37 -17.68 77.15
CA ASN A 2 9.32 -18.80 76.94
C ASN A 2 9.29 -19.50 75.58
N LYS A 3 10.37 -19.19 74.79
CA LYS A 3 11.55 -20.06 74.47
C LYS A 3 11.22 -21.18 73.44
N ARG A 4 11.97 -21.46 72.39
CA ARG A 4 13.46 -21.55 72.28
C ARG A 4 13.86 -21.59 70.81
N LEU A 5 15.05 -21.05 70.51
CA LEU A 5 15.92 -21.29 69.38
C LEU A 5 16.29 -22.77 69.26
N LEU A 6 16.50 -23.22 68.03
CA LEU A 6 17.53 -24.21 67.69
C LEU A 6 18.16 -23.88 66.37
N GLN A 7 19.43 -23.49 66.43
CA GLN A 7 20.39 -23.46 65.28
C GLN A 7 20.83 -24.91 65.01
N THR A 8 20.95 -25.25 63.74
CA THR A 8 21.89 -26.32 63.36
C THR A 8 22.58 -25.91 62.02
N SER A 9 23.86 -26.08 62.08
CA SER A 9 24.99 -25.68 61.28
C SER A 9 25.06 -26.35 59.89
N LEU A 10 25.73 -25.62 58.94
CA LEU A 10 26.30 -26.01 57.67
C LEU A 10 27.14 -27.31 57.71
N PRO A 11 27.34 -27.93 56.52
CA PRO A 11 28.67 -27.82 55.99
C PRO A 11 28.70 -27.33 54.50
N ALA A 12 29.74 -26.57 54.21
CA ALA A 12 30.20 -26.14 52.91
C ALA A 12 30.75 -27.33 52.10
N LEU A 13 30.33 -27.42 50.85
CA LEU A 13 31.00 -28.26 49.83
C LEU A 13 31.48 -27.35 48.72
N VAL A 14 32.79 -27.23 48.64
CA VAL A 14 33.53 -26.65 47.52
C VAL A 14 33.54 -27.68 46.40
N VAL A 15 32.99 -27.34 45.23
CA VAL A 15 33.21 -28.10 43.99
C VAL A 15 33.62 -27.12 42.87
N GLY A 16 34.67 -27.54 42.21
CA GLY A 16 35.54 -26.79 41.34
C GLY A 16 34.89 -26.14 40.11
N ALA A 17 35.53 -25.06 39.71
CA ALA A 17 35.34 -24.41 38.45
C ALA A 17 35.79 -25.31 37.28
N LEU A 18 34.85 -25.70 36.44
CA LEU A 18 35.14 -26.16 35.08
C LEU A 18 34.88 -24.96 34.16
N LEU A 19 35.94 -24.38 33.64
CA LEU A 19 35.96 -23.46 32.52
C LEU A 19 35.51 -24.25 31.26
N ALA A 20 34.25 -24.18 30.94
CA ALA A 20 33.76 -24.52 29.62
C ALA A 20 33.90 -23.26 28.76
N GLY A 21 34.74 -23.33 27.73
CA GLY A 21 34.95 -22.27 26.77
C GLY A 21 33.64 -21.93 26.05
N CYS A 22 33.27 -20.65 26.06
CA CYS A 22 32.34 -20.10 25.09
C CYS A 22 32.98 -20.20 23.70
N GLY A 23 32.65 -21.26 22.97
CA GLY A 23 32.70 -21.22 21.54
C GLY A 23 31.67 -20.20 21.08
N SER A 24 32.11 -19.09 20.56
CA SER A 24 31.32 -18.22 19.72
C SER A 24 30.93 -19.06 18.51
N SER A 25 29.74 -19.63 18.54
CA SER A 25 29.03 -20.01 17.33
C SER A 25 28.82 -18.70 16.59
N GLU A 26 29.62 -18.44 15.57
CA GLU A 26 29.20 -17.57 14.49
C GLU A 26 27.93 -18.24 13.93
N GLU A 27 26.77 -17.76 14.34
CA GLU A 27 25.54 -18.01 13.59
C GLU A 27 25.81 -17.46 12.18
N SER A 28 26.00 -18.37 11.25
CA SER A 28 25.90 -18.03 9.83
C SER A 28 24.56 -17.33 9.64
N PRO A 29 24.51 -16.17 8.97
CA PRO A 29 23.27 -15.49 8.71
C PRO A 29 22.36 -16.48 7.98
N SER A 30 21.28 -16.89 8.62
CA SER A 30 20.19 -17.59 7.96
C SER A 30 19.82 -16.76 6.74
N SER A 31 19.57 -17.41 5.61
CA SER A 31 19.17 -16.85 4.31
C SER A 31 17.81 -16.12 4.42
N GLY A 32 17.77 -14.98 5.11
CA GLY A 32 16.63 -14.13 5.36
C GLY A 32 16.86 -12.72 4.81
N SER A 33 15.79 -11.96 4.65
CA SER A 33 15.84 -10.54 4.30
C SER A 33 16.67 -9.75 5.33
N HIS A 34 17.46 -8.78 4.85
CA HIS A 34 18.09 -7.81 5.73
C HIS A 34 17.01 -6.96 6.39
N GLN A 35 16.96 -6.94 7.73
CA GLN A 35 15.94 -6.20 8.46
C GLN A 35 16.43 -4.80 8.80
N MET A 36 15.64 -3.78 8.49
CA MET A 36 15.87 -2.39 8.82
C MET A 36 14.69 -1.87 9.63
N SER A 37 14.99 -1.15 10.72
CA SER A 37 13.94 -0.55 11.56
C SER A 37 14.05 0.96 11.50
N PHE A 38 12.92 1.63 11.29
CA PHE A 38 12.80 3.08 11.21
C PHE A 38 11.84 3.59 12.27
N LYS A 39 12.18 4.74 12.83
CA LYS A 39 11.27 5.54 13.66
C LYS A 39 10.98 6.84 12.96
N ILE A 40 9.71 7.15 12.78
CA ILE A 40 9.29 8.42 12.21
C ILE A 40 8.96 9.37 13.37
N THR A 41 9.52 10.56 13.32
CA THR A 41 9.27 11.64 14.27
C THR A 41 8.87 12.91 13.53
N ASP A 42 8.49 13.96 14.24
CA ASP A 42 8.25 15.28 13.64
C ASP A 42 9.49 15.89 12.96
N ALA A 43 10.69 15.30 13.17
CA ALA A 43 11.91 15.65 12.45
C ALA A 43 12.02 14.92 11.11
N GLY A 44 11.56 13.69 11.01
CA GLY A 44 11.66 12.83 9.82
C GLY A 44 11.99 11.40 10.17
N CYS A 45 12.56 10.66 9.23
CA CYS A 45 12.96 9.28 9.39
C CYS A 45 14.20 9.13 10.29
N GLY A 46 14.17 8.20 11.19
CA GLY A 46 15.35 7.82 11.99
C GLY A 46 15.68 6.33 11.83
N PRO A 47 16.82 5.94 11.23
CA PRO A 47 17.92 6.81 10.79
C PRO A 47 17.61 7.60 9.51
N HIS A 48 18.07 8.87 9.43
CA HIS A 48 17.90 9.72 8.26
C HIS A 48 18.69 9.17 7.04
N ASP A 49 19.96 8.79 7.27
CA ASP A 49 20.77 8.09 6.27
C ASP A 49 21.01 6.65 6.71
N ALA A 50 20.81 5.70 5.82
CA ALA A 50 20.88 4.28 6.10
C ALA A 50 21.70 3.53 5.05
N LYS A 51 22.16 2.33 5.39
CA LYS A 51 22.91 1.45 4.49
C LYS A 51 22.40 0.02 4.59
N ALA A 52 22.31 -0.64 3.45
CA ALA A 52 21.93 -2.04 3.38
C ALA A 52 22.76 -2.80 2.32
N PRO A 53 22.88 -4.12 2.41
CA PRO A 53 23.34 -4.94 1.30
C PRO A 53 22.27 -4.99 0.22
N ALA A 54 22.69 -5.18 -1.05
CA ALA A 54 21.77 -5.47 -2.14
C ALA A 54 21.05 -6.80 -1.91
N GLY A 55 19.77 -6.84 -2.28
CA GLY A 55 18.92 -8.03 -2.11
C GLY A 55 17.64 -7.73 -1.33
N PRO A 56 17.08 -8.77 -0.68
CA PRO A 56 15.85 -8.66 0.12
C PRO A 56 16.06 -7.79 1.36
N ILE A 57 15.24 -6.76 1.50
CA ILE A 57 15.23 -5.86 2.65
C ILE A 57 13.80 -5.80 3.20
N ALA A 58 13.64 -6.08 4.49
CA ALA A 58 12.40 -5.89 5.22
C ALA A 58 12.51 -4.58 6.03
N PHE A 59 11.55 -3.71 5.84
CA PHE A 59 11.41 -2.44 6.54
C PHE A 59 10.38 -2.61 7.66
N ASP A 60 10.78 -2.29 8.87
CA ASP A 60 9.92 -2.24 10.05
C ASP A 60 9.86 -0.80 10.53
N VAL A 61 8.66 -0.26 10.66
CA VAL A 61 8.44 1.17 10.86
C VAL A 61 7.54 1.40 12.08
N GLU A 62 7.93 2.34 12.94
CA GLU A 62 7.15 2.79 14.10
C GLU A 62 7.02 4.32 14.06
N SER A 63 5.79 4.84 14.12
CA SER A 63 5.56 6.28 14.19
C SER A 63 5.57 6.78 15.62
N GLN A 64 6.32 7.85 15.85
CA GLN A 64 6.33 8.70 17.04
C GLN A 64 6.02 10.16 16.66
N SER A 65 5.49 10.37 15.45
CA SER A 65 5.08 11.69 14.97
C SER A 65 3.78 12.13 15.63
N SER A 66 3.68 13.42 15.93
CA SER A 66 2.45 14.04 16.45
C SER A 66 1.35 14.20 15.39
N THR A 67 1.68 14.00 14.13
CA THR A 67 0.76 14.07 12.97
C THR A 67 0.74 12.76 12.21
N VAL A 68 -0.26 12.54 11.38
CA VAL A 68 -0.28 11.42 10.43
C VAL A 68 0.89 11.57 9.47
N THR A 69 1.63 10.50 9.27
CA THR A 69 2.84 10.48 8.46
C THR A 69 2.97 9.16 7.70
N GLU A 70 3.99 9.08 6.87
CA GLU A 70 4.34 7.91 6.07
C GLU A 70 5.84 7.83 5.86
N ILE A 71 6.32 6.67 5.43
CA ILE A 71 7.69 6.48 4.93
C ILE A 71 7.64 5.89 3.53
N GLU A 72 8.42 6.45 2.64
CA GLU A 72 8.59 6.00 1.25
C GLU A 72 10.04 5.67 0.95
N VAL A 73 10.27 4.65 0.14
CA VAL A 73 11.56 4.35 -0.51
C VAL A 73 11.41 4.61 -1.99
N LEU A 74 12.18 5.58 -2.53
CA LEU A 74 12.04 6.01 -3.92
C LEU A 74 13.32 5.75 -4.74
N ASP A 75 13.11 5.40 -6.02
CA ASP A 75 14.11 5.48 -7.10
C ASP A 75 13.74 6.65 -8.02
N GLY A 76 14.42 7.78 -7.84
CA GLY A 76 14.02 9.05 -8.45
C GLY A 76 12.66 9.52 -7.94
N GLU A 77 11.66 9.58 -8.83
CA GLU A 77 10.28 9.96 -8.47
C GLU A 77 9.35 8.75 -8.27
N THR A 78 9.86 7.52 -8.46
CA THR A 78 9.07 6.30 -8.38
C THR A 78 9.10 5.75 -6.96
N ILE A 79 7.97 5.60 -6.32
CA ILE A 79 7.84 4.92 -5.04
C ILE A 79 7.98 3.41 -5.29
N LEU A 80 8.99 2.80 -4.64
CA LEU A 80 9.23 1.35 -4.71
C LEU A 80 8.46 0.60 -3.62
N GLY A 81 8.26 1.24 -2.49
CA GLY A 81 7.47 0.73 -1.37
C GLY A 81 7.32 1.80 -0.30
N GLU A 82 6.24 1.69 0.43
CA GLU A 82 5.81 2.69 1.40
C GLU A 82 5.05 2.06 2.57
N LYS A 83 4.89 2.83 3.63
CA LYS A 83 3.94 2.57 4.71
C LYS A 83 3.29 3.87 5.12
N GLU A 84 2.02 3.97 4.83
CA GLU A 84 1.19 5.16 5.00
C GLU A 84 0.36 5.14 6.29
N ASN A 85 -0.35 6.24 6.52
CA ASN A 85 -1.37 6.42 7.56
C ASN A 85 -0.87 6.11 8.98
N LEU A 86 0.41 6.37 9.25
CA LEU A 86 1.04 6.13 10.54
C LEU A 86 0.78 7.29 11.50
N THR A 87 0.01 7.04 12.56
CA THR A 87 -0.15 7.96 13.69
C THR A 87 0.75 7.55 14.86
N GLU A 88 0.89 8.39 15.88
CA GLU A 88 1.71 8.10 17.05
C GLU A 88 1.39 6.72 17.67
N GLY A 89 2.40 5.89 17.82
CA GLY A 89 2.31 4.55 18.37
C GLY A 89 1.85 3.47 17.38
N LEU A 90 1.51 3.83 16.13
CA LEU A 90 1.27 2.85 15.09
C LEU A 90 2.56 2.48 14.37
N GLY A 91 2.61 1.27 13.86
CA GLY A 91 3.71 0.75 13.08
C GLY A 91 3.24 -0.23 12.03
N GLY A 92 4.18 -0.73 11.27
CA GLY A 92 3.96 -1.72 10.23
C GLY A 92 5.22 -1.90 9.40
N GLY A 93 5.12 -2.62 8.30
CA GLY A 93 6.30 -2.86 7.48
C GLY A 93 5.95 -3.24 6.06
N PHE A 94 6.97 -3.16 5.22
CA PHE A 94 6.95 -3.62 3.84
C PHE A 94 8.29 -4.27 3.52
N ALA A 95 8.40 -4.91 2.36
CA ALA A 95 9.64 -5.54 1.93
C ALA A 95 9.94 -5.14 0.47
N LEU A 96 11.24 -5.02 0.15
CA LEU A 96 11.72 -4.72 -1.20
C LEU A 96 12.90 -5.62 -1.54
N THR A 97 13.12 -5.86 -2.82
CA THR A 97 14.38 -6.35 -3.36
C THR A 97 15.10 -5.18 -4.03
N LEU A 98 16.20 -4.69 -3.42
CA LEU A 98 16.92 -3.53 -3.93
C LEU A 98 18.28 -3.94 -4.55
N GLU A 99 18.56 -3.38 -5.73
CA GLU A 99 19.87 -3.47 -6.39
C GLU A 99 20.85 -2.47 -5.78
N GLU A 100 22.13 -2.56 -6.13
CA GLU A 100 23.14 -1.55 -5.77
C GLU A 100 22.73 -0.17 -6.29
N GLY A 101 22.67 0.81 -5.40
CA GLY A 101 22.24 2.17 -5.75
C GLY A 101 22.05 3.08 -4.54
N GLU A 102 21.66 4.31 -4.83
CA GLU A 102 21.21 5.29 -3.83
C GLU A 102 19.72 5.53 -4.04
N TYR A 103 18.95 5.37 -2.97
CA TYR A 103 17.50 5.53 -2.92
C TYR A 103 17.15 6.65 -1.95
N THR A 104 16.07 7.35 -2.23
CA THR A 104 15.54 8.36 -1.31
C THR A 104 14.71 7.69 -0.23
N LEU A 105 14.95 8.07 1.04
CA LEU A 105 14.07 7.79 2.17
C LEU A 105 13.29 9.06 2.47
N ARG A 106 11.99 9.04 2.25
CA ARG A 106 11.11 10.18 2.54
C ARG A 106 10.18 9.82 3.69
N CYS A 107 10.14 10.72 4.70
CA CYS A 107 9.11 10.72 5.73
C CYS A 107 8.35 12.03 5.63
N ASN A 108 7.12 11.97 5.14
CA ASN A 108 6.32 13.16 4.90
C ASN A 108 6.01 13.91 6.20
N GLY A 109 6.12 15.25 6.13
CA GLY A 109 5.94 16.13 7.28
C GLY A 109 7.20 16.35 8.14
N GLY A 110 8.29 15.63 7.89
CA GLY A 110 9.56 15.79 8.62
C GLY A 110 10.26 17.12 8.30
N SER A 111 10.83 17.76 9.32
CA SER A 111 11.56 19.03 9.16
C SER A 111 12.97 18.88 8.61
N GLU A 112 13.55 17.68 8.62
CA GLU A 112 14.91 17.40 8.15
C GLU A 112 15.00 17.16 6.64
N GLY A 113 13.84 16.96 5.96
CA GLY A 113 13.80 16.63 4.54
C GLY A 113 14.09 15.15 4.26
N ASP A 114 14.34 14.83 2.99
CA ASP A 114 14.56 13.45 2.55
C ASP A 114 15.95 12.94 2.97
N GLY A 115 16.02 11.70 3.44
CA GLY A 115 17.24 10.96 3.74
C GLY A 115 17.70 10.08 2.58
N THR A 116 18.79 9.33 2.78
CA THR A 116 19.36 8.46 1.75
C THR A 116 19.52 7.03 2.26
N LEU A 117 19.05 6.06 1.47
CA LEU A 117 19.37 4.64 1.64
C LEU A 117 20.42 4.25 0.60
N THR A 118 21.66 3.99 1.06
CA THR A 118 22.75 3.48 0.20
C THR A 118 22.75 1.95 0.22
N VAL A 119 22.48 1.34 -0.92
CA VAL A 119 22.53 -0.11 -1.09
C VAL A 119 23.81 -0.51 -1.80
N THR A 120 24.56 -1.47 -1.24
CA THR A 120 25.86 -1.90 -1.77
C THR A 120 25.93 -3.40 -1.98
N GLY A 121 26.69 -3.83 -2.98
CA GLY A 121 26.85 -5.24 -3.34
C GLY A 121 26.09 -5.61 -4.60
N SER A 122 25.83 -6.88 -4.82
CA SER A 122 25.09 -7.36 -5.98
C SER A 122 24.06 -8.39 -5.56
N VAL A 123 22.91 -8.34 -6.20
CA VAL A 123 21.93 -9.44 -6.14
C VAL A 123 22.38 -10.50 -7.14
N ASP A 124 22.53 -11.76 -6.71
CA ASP A 124 22.68 -12.87 -7.64
C ASP A 124 21.34 -13.10 -8.37
N GLY A 125 21.06 -12.25 -9.35
CA GLY A 125 19.82 -12.21 -10.12
C GLY A 125 19.63 -13.47 -10.97
N LYS A 126 19.22 -14.56 -10.37
CA LYS A 126 18.64 -15.67 -11.11
C LYS A 126 17.20 -15.28 -11.47
N SER A 127 16.93 -15.06 -12.76
CA SER A 127 15.56 -14.93 -13.26
C SER A 127 14.72 -16.12 -12.74
N ASN A 128 13.61 -15.79 -12.08
CA ASN A 128 12.62 -16.79 -11.71
C ASN A 128 11.44 -16.70 -12.69
N PRO A 129 11.26 -17.70 -13.59
CA PRO A 129 10.22 -17.64 -14.61
C PRO A 129 8.79 -17.49 -14.04
N GLU A 130 8.54 -17.93 -12.83
CA GLU A 130 7.23 -17.79 -12.17
C GLU A 130 7.00 -16.34 -11.70
N VAL A 131 8.06 -15.69 -11.19
CA VAL A 131 8.05 -14.26 -10.85
C VAL A 131 7.85 -13.40 -12.10
N ASP A 132 8.60 -13.68 -13.18
CA ASP A 132 8.45 -12.98 -14.45
C ASP A 132 7.04 -13.14 -15.03
N ALA A 133 6.44 -14.33 -14.89
CA ALA A 133 5.08 -14.60 -15.31
C ALA A 133 4.05 -13.81 -14.48
N ALA A 134 4.22 -13.70 -13.17
CA ALA A 134 3.35 -12.90 -12.29
C ALA A 134 3.38 -11.42 -12.69
N ILE A 135 4.57 -10.84 -12.82
CA ILE A 135 4.77 -9.46 -13.26
C ILE A 135 4.14 -9.21 -14.64
N THR A 136 4.31 -10.17 -15.57
CA THR A 136 3.75 -10.06 -16.92
C THR A 136 2.23 -10.04 -16.92
N ARG A 137 1.57 -10.89 -16.11
CA ARG A 137 0.11 -10.91 -15.99
C ARG A 137 -0.41 -9.61 -15.38
N TYR A 138 0.20 -9.17 -14.28
CA TYR A 138 -0.21 -7.94 -13.62
C TYR A 138 -0.01 -6.70 -14.50
N ARG A 139 1.09 -6.62 -15.25
CA ARG A 139 1.28 -5.57 -16.26
C ARG A 139 0.15 -5.56 -17.31
N GLY A 140 -0.27 -6.72 -17.81
CA GLY A 140 -1.40 -6.82 -18.72
C GLY A 140 -2.70 -6.31 -18.10
N TYR A 141 -2.91 -6.53 -16.81
CA TYR A 141 -4.04 -5.97 -16.07
C TYR A 141 -3.96 -4.44 -15.97
N LEU A 142 -2.80 -3.88 -15.62
CA LEU A 142 -2.58 -2.44 -15.57
C LEU A 142 -2.81 -1.78 -16.92
N GLU A 143 -2.26 -2.34 -18.00
CA GLU A 143 -2.44 -1.81 -19.37
C GLU A 143 -3.92 -1.80 -19.77
N LYS A 144 -4.67 -2.84 -19.44
CA LYS A 144 -6.11 -2.94 -19.70
C LYS A 144 -6.90 -1.85 -18.96
N ASN A 145 -6.64 -1.66 -17.66
CA ASN A 145 -7.37 -0.68 -16.85
C ASN A 145 -6.94 0.76 -17.18
N ALA A 146 -5.68 1.02 -17.45
CA ALA A 146 -5.22 2.32 -17.94
C ALA A 146 -5.88 2.69 -19.29
N ALA A 147 -6.04 1.73 -20.21
CA ALA A 147 -6.80 1.95 -21.44
C ALA A 147 -8.29 2.19 -21.17
N ALA A 148 -8.90 1.49 -20.22
CA ALA A 148 -10.28 1.71 -19.78
C ALA A 148 -10.47 3.10 -19.16
N LEU A 149 -9.51 3.55 -18.37
CA LEU A 149 -9.51 4.89 -17.78
C LEU A 149 -9.51 5.99 -18.86
N VAL A 150 -8.66 5.87 -19.89
CA VAL A 150 -8.68 6.81 -21.02
C VAL A 150 -10.04 6.78 -21.70
N ALA A 151 -10.61 5.59 -21.94
CA ALA A 151 -11.91 5.44 -22.59
C ALA A 151 -13.05 6.05 -21.79
N ALA A 152 -13.01 5.97 -20.44
CA ALA A 152 -13.98 6.57 -19.53
C ALA A 152 -13.78 8.09 -19.39
N THR A 153 -12.53 8.54 -19.24
CA THR A 153 -12.19 9.96 -19.01
C THR A 153 -12.51 10.82 -20.24
N LYS A 154 -12.37 10.31 -21.46
CA LYS A 154 -12.64 11.06 -22.69
C LYS A 154 -14.07 11.60 -22.78
N PRO A 155 -15.15 10.79 -22.69
CA PRO A 155 -16.52 11.30 -22.71
C PRO A 155 -16.86 12.12 -21.47
N PHE A 156 -16.28 11.80 -20.30
CA PHE A 156 -16.43 12.57 -19.08
C PHE A 156 -15.90 14.00 -19.25
N ALA A 157 -14.65 14.15 -19.68
CA ALA A 157 -14.04 15.45 -19.93
C ALA A 157 -14.83 16.24 -20.99
N ALA A 158 -15.27 15.59 -22.07
CA ALA A 158 -16.10 16.22 -23.11
C ALA A 158 -17.42 16.77 -22.53
N ALA A 159 -18.08 16.04 -21.63
CA ALA A 159 -19.32 16.48 -20.99
C ALA A 159 -19.07 17.70 -20.06
N VAL A 160 -17.97 17.70 -19.30
CA VAL A 160 -17.57 18.84 -18.46
C VAL A 160 -17.31 20.08 -19.32
N ILE A 161 -16.55 19.94 -20.41
CA ILE A 161 -16.22 21.04 -21.32
C ILE A 161 -17.46 21.60 -22.02
N ALA A 162 -18.40 20.72 -22.41
CA ALA A 162 -19.66 21.10 -23.04
C ALA A 162 -20.68 21.75 -22.08
N GLY A 163 -20.43 21.74 -20.77
CA GLY A 163 -21.37 22.27 -19.78
C GLY A 163 -22.51 21.30 -19.43
N GLU A 164 -22.40 20.02 -19.78
CA GLU A 164 -23.43 18.99 -19.59
C GLU A 164 -23.34 18.36 -18.19
N LEU A 165 -23.73 19.13 -17.15
CA LEU A 165 -23.54 18.79 -15.72
C LEU A 165 -24.01 17.37 -15.38
N GLU A 166 -25.27 17.04 -15.66
CA GLU A 166 -25.84 15.75 -15.26
C GLU A 166 -25.23 14.57 -16.04
N LYS A 167 -24.84 14.80 -17.28
CA LYS A 167 -24.11 13.81 -18.07
C LYS A 167 -22.70 13.59 -17.53
N ALA A 168 -22.00 14.66 -17.14
CA ALA A 168 -20.69 14.54 -16.50
C ALA A 168 -20.82 13.70 -15.22
N LYS A 169 -21.77 14.00 -14.34
CA LYS A 169 -22.05 13.19 -13.14
C LYS A 169 -22.30 11.71 -13.46
N SER A 170 -23.09 11.41 -14.48
CA SER A 170 -23.40 10.03 -14.85
C SER A 170 -22.20 9.25 -15.41
N LEU A 171 -21.18 9.94 -15.92
CA LEU A 171 -19.96 9.34 -16.48
C LEU A 171 -18.83 9.21 -15.45
N TYR A 172 -18.90 9.95 -14.35
CA TYR A 172 -17.85 10.01 -13.35
C TYR A 172 -17.52 8.65 -12.70
N PRO A 173 -18.50 7.83 -12.26
CA PRO A 173 -18.20 6.55 -11.60
C PRO A 173 -17.34 5.62 -12.45
N ALA A 174 -17.50 5.64 -13.78
CA ALA A 174 -16.70 4.79 -14.67
C ALA A 174 -15.21 5.21 -14.71
N THR A 175 -14.92 6.50 -14.50
CA THR A 175 -13.54 6.98 -14.39
C THR A 175 -12.91 6.51 -13.08
N ARG A 176 -13.66 6.58 -11.98
CA ARG A 176 -13.21 6.10 -10.67
C ARG A 176 -12.86 4.62 -10.72
N VAL A 177 -13.82 3.77 -11.09
CA VAL A 177 -13.62 2.32 -11.16
C VAL A 177 -12.35 1.93 -11.92
N ALA A 178 -12.06 2.61 -13.03
CA ALA A 178 -10.88 2.27 -13.82
C ALA A 178 -9.56 2.70 -13.15
N TYR A 179 -9.57 3.78 -12.37
CA TYR A 179 -8.41 4.26 -11.60
C TYR A 179 -8.20 3.41 -10.35
N GLU A 180 -9.21 3.25 -9.51
CA GLU A 180 -9.18 2.49 -8.27
C GLU A 180 -8.67 1.05 -8.44
N ARG A 181 -8.93 0.43 -9.60
CA ARG A 181 -8.43 -0.91 -9.91
C ARG A 181 -6.92 -0.99 -10.09
N ILE A 182 -6.25 0.11 -10.43
CA ILE A 182 -4.80 0.15 -10.60
C ILE A 182 -4.09 0.83 -9.44
N GLU A 183 -4.83 1.34 -8.48
CA GLU A 183 -4.35 2.05 -7.31
C GLU A 183 -3.33 1.25 -6.46
N PRO A 184 -3.38 -0.10 -6.36
CA PRO A 184 -2.36 -0.85 -5.63
C PRO A 184 -0.90 -0.52 -6.03
N VAL A 185 -0.69 0.06 -7.20
CA VAL A 185 0.64 0.46 -7.68
C VAL A 185 0.69 1.91 -8.16
N ALA A 186 -0.25 2.75 -7.72
CA ALA A 186 -0.33 4.16 -8.14
C ALA A 186 0.94 4.94 -7.80
N GLY A 187 1.53 4.72 -6.64
CA GLY A 187 2.82 5.28 -6.22
C GLY A 187 3.96 5.02 -7.21
N SER A 188 3.91 3.91 -7.96
CA SER A 188 4.88 3.61 -9.02
C SER A 188 4.80 4.55 -10.22
N PHE A 189 3.77 5.40 -10.30
CA PHE A 189 3.61 6.39 -11.37
C PHE A 189 4.08 7.79 -10.96
N GLY A 190 4.61 7.95 -9.75
CA GLY A 190 5.20 9.18 -9.22
C GLY A 190 4.18 10.33 -9.19
N ASP A 191 4.57 11.49 -9.73
CA ASP A 191 3.76 12.70 -9.71
C ASP A 191 2.40 12.61 -10.42
N LEU A 192 2.14 11.55 -11.19
CA LEU A 192 0.85 11.38 -11.86
C LEU A 192 -0.29 11.03 -10.91
N ASP A 193 -0.02 10.27 -9.87
CA ASP A 193 -1.03 9.90 -8.90
C ASP A 193 -1.69 11.14 -8.27
N PRO A 194 -0.99 12.04 -7.57
CA PRO A 194 -1.63 13.24 -7.01
C PRO A 194 -2.19 14.20 -8.06
N ARG A 195 -1.73 14.13 -9.32
CA ARG A 195 -2.30 14.93 -10.42
C ARG A 195 -3.66 14.42 -10.87
N ILE A 196 -3.91 13.12 -10.75
CA ILE A 196 -5.14 12.46 -11.17
C ILE A 196 -6.14 12.38 -10.03
N ASP A 197 -5.69 12.06 -8.81
CA ASP A 197 -6.56 11.57 -7.75
C ASP A 197 -6.42 12.27 -6.38
N ALA A 198 -5.52 13.23 -6.19
CA ALA A 198 -5.41 13.92 -4.90
C ALA A 198 -6.74 14.54 -4.45
N ARG A 199 -7.12 14.27 -3.20
CA ARG A 199 -8.29 14.86 -2.55
C ARG A 199 -8.02 16.30 -2.10
N GLU A 200 -9.05 17.05 -1.80
CA GLU A 200 -8.88 18.42 -1.28
C GLU A 200 -8.16 18.39 0.08
N ASN A 201 -7.08 19.14 0.17
CA ASN A 201 -6.10 19.28 1.26
C ASN A 201 -4.98 18.24 1.32
N ASP A 202 -4.95 17.22 0.47
CA ASP A 202 -3.78 16.32 0.35
C ASP A 202 -2.63 17.05 -0.33
N VAL A 203 -2.96 17.99 -1.20
CA VAL A 203 -1.99 18.84 -1.91
C VAL A 203 -2.26 20.31 -1.66
N ALA A 204 -1.31 21.17 -2.01
CA ALA A 204 -1.51 22.63 -1.94
C ALA A 204 -2.71 23.05 -2.79
N LYS A 205 -3.47 24.04 -2.33
CA LYS A 205 -4.69 24.50 -3.03
C LYS A 205 -4.46 24.87 -4.51
N SER A 206 -3.27 25.32 -4.87
CA SER A 206 -2.90 25.63 -6.25
C SER A 206 -2.67 24.39 -7.11
N GLU A 207 -2.48 23.22 -6.48
CA GLU A 207 -2.21 21.94 -7.12
C GLU A 207 -3.45 21.05 -7.13
N PHE A 208 -4.50 21.37 -6.37
CA PHE A 208 -5.73 20.61 -6.31
C PHE A 208 -6.43 20.59 -7.67
N ARG A 209 -6.37 19.44 -8.32
CA ARG A 209 -6.87 19.13 -9.67
C ARG A 209 -7.27 17.65 -9.75
N GLY A 210 -7.51 17.14 -10.95
CA GLY A 210 -7.84 15.74 -11.16
C GLY A 210 -9.31 15.41 -10.91
N LEU A 211 -9.58 14.15 -10.57
CA LEU A 211 -10.93 13.60 -10.42
C LEU A 211 -11.69 14.30 -9.30
N HIS A 212 -11.12 14.42 -8.10
CA HIS A 212 -11.79 15.03 -6.95
C HIS A 212 -12.01 16.53 -7.07
N ARG A 213 -11.17 17.25 -7.84
CA ARG A 213 -11.47 18.65 -8.16
C ARG A 213 -12.71 18.78 -9.03
N LEU A 214 -12.86 17.88 -9.99
CA LEU A 214 -14.06 17.85 -10.86
C LEU A 214 -15.28 17.34 -10.10
N GLU A 215 -15.14 16.35 -9.25
CA GLU A 215 -16.17 15.86 -8.33
C GLU A 215 -16.75 17.02 -7.51
N LYS A 216 -15.90 17.78 -6.83
CA LYS A 216 -16.32 18.97 -6.06
C LYS A 216 -17.11 19.95 -6.91
N ALA A 217 -16.65 20.26 -8.10
CA ALA A 217 -17.35 21.19 -9.00
C ALA A 217 -18.73 20.66 -9.39
N LEU A 218 -18.85 19.36 -9.66
CA LEU A 218 -20.09 18.77 -10.13
C LEU A 218 -21.13 18.62 -9.01
N TRP A 219 -20.75 18.17 -7.81
CA TRP A 219 -21.71 17.85 -6.75
C TRP A 219 -21.90 18.96 -5.73
N GLU A 220 -20.82 19.62 -5.26
CA GLU A 220 -20.90 20.70 -4.28
C GLU A 220 -21.17 22.06 -4.95
N GLU A 221 -20.32 22.46 -5.92
CA GLU A 221 -20.44 23.75 -6.60
C GLU A 221 -21.57 23.72 -7.67
N LYS A 222 -22.03 22.55 -8.07
CA LYS A 222 -23.09 22.28 -9.06
C LYS A 222 -22.89 23.03 -10.38
N THR A 223 -21.67 23.01 -10.87
CA THR A 223 -21.27 23.74 -12.07
C THR A 223 -20.15 23.03 -12.82
N THR A 224 -20.12 23.25 -14.14
CA THR A 224 -18.97 22.95 -14.99
C THR A 224 -18.22 24.20 -15.44
N LYS A 225 -18.73 25.40 -15.02
CA LYS A 225 -18.12 26.67 -15.43
C LYS A 225 -16.70 26.80 -14.90
N GLY A 226 -15.75 27.04 -15.80
CA GLY A 226 -14.34 27.15 -15.45
C GLY A 226 -13.61 25.82 -15.29
N MET A 227 -14.30 24.67 -15.47
CA MET A 227 -13.71 23.34 -15.29
C MET A 227 -13.09 22.75 -16.56
N ALA A 228 -13.25 23.39 -17.72
CA ALA A 228 -12.67 22.89 -18.96
C ALA A 228 -11.14 22.66 -18.89
N PRO A 229 -10.32 23.58 -18.34
CA PRO A 229 -8.88 23.33 -18.22
C PRO A 229 -8.54 22.12 -17.33
N PHE A 230 -9.30 21.90 -16.25
CA PHE A 230 -9.10 20.75 -15.37
C PHE A 230 -9.46 19.43 -16.05
N ALA A 231 -10.54 19.42 -16.83
CA ALA A 231 -10.96 18.24 -17.60
C ALA A 231 -9.98 17.90 -18.73
N GLU A 232 -9.45 18.93 -19.41
CA GLU A 232 -8.41 18.77 -20.44
C GLU A 232 -7.12 18.23 -19.83
N GLN A 233 -6.70 18.78 -18.66
CA GLN A 233 -5.50 18.33 -17.96
C GLN A 233 -5.64 16.91 -17.46
N LEU A 234 -6.76 16.54 -16.83
CA LEU A 234 -7.03 15.17 -16.39
C LEU A 234 -6.91 14.18 -17.55
N HIS A 235 -7.49 14.52 -18.72
CA HIS A 235 -7.40 13.65 -19.90
C HIS A 235 -5.95 13.51 -20.40
N ALA A 236 -5.15 14.56 -20.33
CA ALA A 236 -3.73 14.52 -20.66
C ALA A 236 -2.92 13.69 -19.66
N ASP A 237 -3.16 13.85 -18.35
CA ASP A 237 -2.50 13.10 -17.30
C ASP A 237 -2.80 11.60 -17.41
N VAL A 238 -4.06 11.24 -17.65
CA VAL A 238 -4.47 9.85 -17.89
C VAL A 238 -3.84 9.26 -19.17
N ALA A 239 -3.68 10.07 -20.23
CA ALA A 239 -2.98 9.62 -21.43
C ALA A 239 -1.47 9.39 -21.17
N GLU A 240 -0.84 10.23 -20.31
CA GLU A 240 0.53 10.04 -19.84
C GLU A 240 0.66 8.75 -19.01
N LEU A 241 -0.30 8.46 -18.14
CA LEU A 241 -0.33 7.24 -17.34
C LEU A 241 -0.22 5.98 -18.20
N VAL A 242 -0.94 5.89 -19.32
CA VAL A 242 -0.83 4.76 -20.25
C VAL A 242 0.59 4.59 -20.78
N ALA A 243 1.31 5.68 -21.00
CA ALA A 243 2.70 5.62 -21.45
C ALA A 243 3.66 5.17 -20.33
N ARG A 244 3.39 5.57 -19.07
CA ARG A 244 4.19 5.17 -17.89
C ARG A 244 3.96 3.70 -17.54
N VAL A 245 2.72 3.21 -17.54
CA VAL A 245 2.36 1.80 -17.29
C VAL A 245 3.16 0.84 -18.16
N LYS A 246 3.40 1.18 -19.43
CA LYS A 246 4.20 0.36 -20.36
C LYS A 246 5.69 0.29 -20.02
N LYS A 247 6.19 1.24 -19.26
CA LYS A 247 7.63 1.40 -18.98
C LYS A 247 7.99 1.12 -17.53
N VAL A 248 7.01 1.13 -16.62
CA VAL A 248 7.25 0.95 -15.19
C VAL A 248 7.95 -0.39 -14.95
N LYS A 249 9.00 -0.37 -14.16
CA LYS A 249 9.66 -1.57 -13.66
C LYS A 249 8.90 -2.02 -12.43
N LEU A 250 8.30 -3.19 -12.50
CA LEU A 250 7.56 -3.78 -11.39
C LEU A 250 8.35 -4.96 -10.83
N GLN A 251 8.29 -5.12 -9.52
CA GLN A 251 8.70 -6.32 -8.79
C GLN A 251 7.46 -7.05 -8.28
N ALA A 252 7.49 -8.37 -8.15
CA ALA A 252 6.34 -9.10 -7.62
C ALA A 252 6.06 -8.73 -6.15
N VAL A 253 7.10 -8.40 -5.38
CA VAL A 253 6.93 -7.90 -4.01
C VAL A 253 6.24 -6.53 -3.96
N GLN A 254 6.48 -5.64 -4.92
CA GLN A 254 5.77 -4.35 -5.00
C GLN A 254 4.27 -4.53 -5.25
N ILE A 255 3.89 -5.51 -6.08
CA ILE A 255 2.48 -5.85 -6.32
C ILE A 255 1.81 -6.30 -5.02
N ALA A 256 2.51 -7.11 -4.22
CA ALA A 256 1.99 -7.59 -2.94
C ALA A 256 1.93 -6.49 -1.87
N ASN A 257 2.96 -5.62 -1.79
CA ASN A 257 2.98 -4.47 -0.90
C ASN A 257 1.81 -3.52 -1.21
N GLY A 258 1.63 -3.16 -2.48
CA GLY A 258 0.58 -2.23 -2.89
C GLY A 258 -0.82 -2.75 -2.59
N ALA A 259 -1.08 -4.05 -2.79
CA ALA A 259 -2.35 -4.65 -2.38
C ALA A 259 -2.58 -4.56 -0.87
N ASN A 260 -1.53 -4.76 -0.07
CA ASN A 260 -1.60 -4.64 1.39
C ASN A 260 -1.84 -3.20 1.83
N GLU A 261 -1.10 -2.25 1.25
CA GLU A 261 -1.20 -0.84 1.62
C GLU A 261 -2.57 -0.28 1.28
N LEU A 262 -3.05 -0.52 0.05
CA LEU A 262 -4.38 -0.08 -0.36
C LEU A 262 -5.51 -0.63 0.53
N LEU A 263 -5.48 -1.92 0.89
CA LEU A 263 -6.48 -2.47 1.80
C LEU A 263 -6.39 -1.85 3.21
N SER A 264 -5.18 -1.53 3.67
CA SER A 264 -4.98 -0.83 4.94
C SER A 264 -5.54 0.60 4.88
N GLU A 265 -5.33 1.32 3.77
CA GLU A 265 -5.89 2.65 3.54
C GLU A 265 -7.42 2.62 3.47
N VAL A 266 -7.99 1.66 2.72
CA VAL A 266 -9.46 1.49 2.66
C VAL A 266 -10.05 1.32 4.06
N SER A 267 -9.42 0.55 4.92
CA SER A 267 -9.90 0.36 6.29
C SER A 267 -9.69 1.57 7.20
N ALA A 268 -8.56 2.27 7.06
CA ALA A 268 -8.19 3.36 7.96
C ALA A 268 -8.88 4.68 7.61
N THR A 269 -8.96 5.03 6.33
CA THR A 269 -9.38 6.35 5.87
C THR A 269 -10.59 6.29 4.94
N LYS A 270 -10.52 5.56 3.82
CA LYS A 270 -11.60 5.53 2.81
C LYS A 270 -12.94 5.04 3.39
N ILE A 271 -12.91 4.15 4.39
CA ILE A 271 -14.12 3.68 5.11
C ILE A 271 -14.87 4.79 5.85
N THR A 272 -14.30 5.98 6.03
CA THR A 272 -14.98 7.10 6.67
C THR A 272 -15.93 7.84 5.71
N GLY A 273 -15.87 7.56 4.42
CA GLY A 273 -16.63 8.26 3.36
C GLY A 273 -15.95 9.55 2.92
N GLU A 274 -14.64 9.66 3.12
CA GLU A 274 -13.88 10.85 2.72
C GLU A 274 -13.33 10.77 1.31
N GLU A 275 -13.33 9.58 0.69
CA GLU A 275 -12.85 9.39 -0.67
C GLU A 275 -13.72 10.17 -1.66
N GLU A 276 -14.99 9.85 -1.71
CA GLU A 276 -15.96 10.51 -2.57
C GLU A 276 -16.82 11.52 -1.77
N ARG A 277 -16.15 12.48 -1.22
CA ARG A 277 -16.62 13.46 -0.21
C ARG A 277 -17.82 14.30 -0.65
N TYR A 278 -18.05 14.44 -1.95
CA TYR A 278 -19.08 15.26 -2.54
C TYR A 278 -20.14 14.46 -3.29
N SER A 279 -19.73 13.40 -3.96
CA SER A 279 -20.60 12.50 -4.74
C SER A 279 -21.24 11.42 -3.89
N HIS A 280 -20.54 11.00 -2.83
CA HIS A 280 -20.91 9.90 -1.92
C HIS A 280 -21.02 8.55 -2.63
N ILE A 281 -20.19 8.31 -3.66
CA ILE A 281 -20.14 7.02 -4.37
C ILE A 281 -19.04 6.09 -3.85
N ASP A 282 -18.50 6.33 -2.67
CA ASP A 282 -17.38 5.63 -2.04
C ASP A 282 -17.44 4.10 -2.14
N LEU A 283 -18.63 3.49 -2.12
CA LEU A 283 -18.78 2.04 -2.29
C LEU A 283 -18.41 1.55 -3.69
N VAL A 284 -18.43 2.42 -4.71
CA VAL A 284 -17.96 2.12 -6.05
C VAL A 284 -16.44 1.99 -6.03
N ASP A 285 -15.77 2.92 -5.39
CA ASP A 285 -14.32 2.97 -5.23
C ASP A 285 -13.85 1.83 -4.34
N PHE A 286 -14.49 1.64 -3.18
CA PHE A 286 -14.22 0.52 -2.29
C PHE A 286 -14.24 -0.83 -3.03
N LYS A 287 -15.28 -1.09 -3.83
CA LYS A 287 -15.35 -2.33 -4.62
C LYS A 287 -14.21 -2.43 -5.61
N ALA A 288 -13.89 -1.35 -6.29
CA ALA A 288 -12.83 -1.32 -7.30
C ALA A 288 -11.44 -1.50 -6.69
N ASN A 289 -11.17 -0.94 -5.51
CA ASN A 289 -9.95 -1.16 -4.73
C ASN A 289 -9.79 -2.64 -4.34
N VAL A 290 -10.86 -3.25 -3.83
CA VAL A 290 -10.84 -4.67 -3.46
C VAL A 290 -10.63 -5.55 -4.70
N GLU A 291 -11.27 -5.24 -5.84
CA GLU A 291 -11.04 -5.92 -7.12
C GLU A 291 -9.59 -5.78 -7.60
N GLY A 292 -8.98 -4.60 -7.48
CA GLY A 292 -7.58 -4.35 -7.81
C GLY A 292 -6.62 -5.15 -6.94
N SER A 293 -6.86 -5.15 -5.64
CA SER A 293 -6.08 -5.91 -4.66
C SER A 293 -6.24 -7.43 -4.84
N GLU A 294 -7.44 -7.92 -5.20
CA GLU A 294 -7.67 -9.33 -5.50
C GLU A 294 -6.86 -9.77 -6.73
N VAL A 295 -6.83 -8.97 -7.80
CA VAL A 295 -6.02 -9.30 -8.99
C VAL A 295 -4.53 -9.26 -8.66
N ALA A 296 -4.06 -8.30 -7.88
CA ALA A 296 -2.69 -8.25 -7.41
C ALA A 296 -2.31 -9.54 -6.64
N PHE A 297 -3.18 -9.96 -5.72
CA PHE A 297 -3.01 -11.23 -5.00
C PHE A 297 -3.03 -12.45 -5.93
N GLU A 298 -4.03 -12.58 -6.81
CA GLU A 298 -4.16 -13.72 -7.72
C GLU A 298 -2.95 -13.87 -8.65
N ASP A 299 -2.31 -12.76 -9.05
CA ASP A 299 -1.14 -12.78 -9.89
C ASP A 299 0.13 -13.24 -9.15
N VAL A 300 0.26 -12.94 -7.85
CA VAL A 300 1.39 -13.40 -7.02
C VAL A 300 1.12 -14.75 -6.32
N LYS A 301 -0.12 -15.16 -6.17
CA LYS A 301 -0.53 -16.42 -5.52
C LYS A 301 0.20 -17.67 -6.03
N PRO A 302 0.50 -17.85 -7.34
CA PRO A 302 1.27 -19.00 -7.82
C PRO A 302 2.67 -19.11 -7.20
N LEU A 303 3.21 -18.02 -6.65
CA LEU A 303 4.48 -17.98 -5.95
C LEU A 303 4.37 -18.53 -4.51
N MET A 304 3.15 -18.58 -3.95
CA MET A 304 2.86 -19.10 -2.62
C MET A 304 2.69 -20.62 -2.69
N LYS A 305 3.74 -21.36 -2.33
CA LYS A 305 3.77 -22.83 -2.38
C LYS A 305 3.96 -23.42 -0.98
N GLY A 306 3.73 -24.73 -0.88
CA GLY A 306 4.01 -25.46 0.36
C GLY A 306 3.17 -24.98 1.55
N ALA A 307 3.82 -24.50 2.60
CA ALA A 307 3.17 -24.06 3.84
C ALA A 307 2.26 -22.84 3.62
N ASP A 308 2.56 -22.00 2.64
CA ASP A 308 1.82 -20.75 2.37
C ASP A 308 0.52 -20.99 1.57
N ALA A 309 0.31 -22.21 1.05
CA ALA A 309 -0.91 -22.57 0.31
C ALA A 309 -2.18 -22.53 1.19
N LYS A 310 -2.05 -22.68 2.51
CA LYS A 310 -3.16 -22.52 3.45
C LYS A 310 -3.54 -21.03 3.56
N LEU A 311 -2.56 -20.17 3.74
CA LEU A 311 -2.75 -18.72 3.79
C LEU A 311 -3.42 -18.21 2.51
N ALA A 312 -2.98 -18.69 1.33
CA ALA A 312 -3.59 -18.31 0.06
C ALA A 312 -5.10 -18.62 0.01
N LYS A 313 -5.53 -19.80 0.48
CA LYS A 313 -6.95 -20.17 0.55
C LYS A 313 -7.75 -19.34 1.55
N GLU A 314 -7.14 -18.96 2.66
CA GLU A 314 -7.79 -18.11 3.64
C GLU A 314 -8.02 -16.71 3.08
N ILE A 315 -7.04 -16.17 2.34
CA ILE A 315 -7.16 -14.88 1.65
C ILE A 315 -8.26 -14.93 0.57
N GLU A 316 -8.33 -15.98 -0.25
CA GLU A 316 -9.42 -16.16 -1.22
C GLU A 316 -10.80 -16.13 -0.55
N ALA A 317 -10.93 -16.79 0.60
CA ALA A 317 -12.18 -16.81 1.36
C ALA A 317 -12.53 -15.42 1.92
N ASP A 318 -11.54 -14.64 2.36
CA ASP A 318 -11.77 -13.29 2.89
C ASP A 318 -12.14 -12.31 1.76
N PHE A 319 -11.53 -12.37 0.58
CA PHE A 319 -11.99 -11.59 -0.59
C PHE A 319 -13.46 -11.88 -0.89
N ALA A 320 -13.83 -13.16 -0.96
CA ALA A 320 -15.23 -13.56 -1.19
C ALA A 320 -16.18 -13.03 -0.10
N ALA A 321 -15.75 -13.02 1.17
CA ALA A 321 -16.53 -12.49 2.28
C ALA A 321 -16.69 -10.96 2.21
N VAL A 322 -15.64 -10.24 1.81
CA VAL A 322 -15.69 -8.78 1.60
C VAL A 322 -16.66 -8.44 0.47
N PHE A 323 -16.59 -9.09 -0.68
CA PHE A 323 -17.55 -8.87 -1.77
C PHE A 323 -18.99 -9.18 -1.34
N ALA A 324 -19.23 -10.30 -0.66
CA ALA A 324 -20.54 -10.64 -0.13
C ALA A 324 -21.07 -9.59 0.88
N SER A 325 -20.17 -8.92 1.59
CA SER A 325 -20.56 -7.85 2.53
C SER A 325 -21.05 -6.57 1.83
N LEU A 326 -20.70 -6.36 0.55
CA LEU A 326 -21.14 -5.23 -0.27
C LEU A 326 -22.51 -5.45 -0.93
N GLU A 327 -22.89 -6.71 -1.20
CA GLU A 327 -24.15 -7.05 -1.90
C GLU A 327 -25.41 -6.36 -1.35
N PRO A 328 -25.61 -6.22 0.00
CA PRO A 328 -26.80 -5.55 0.53
C PRO A 328 -26.97 -4.09 0.09
N TYR A 329 -25.87 -3.46 -0.31
CA TYR A 329 -25.83 -2.03 -0.67
C TYR A 329 -25.89 -1.81 -2.18
N GLU A 330 -25.83 -2.85 -3.00
CA GLU A 330 -25.93 -2.75 -4.47
C GLU A 330 -27.31 -2.23 -4.91
N ARG A 331 -27.34 -1.31 -5.88
CA ARG A 331 -28.55 -0.75 -6.50
C ARG A 331 -28.34 -0.51 -7.99
N GLY A 332 -29.00 -1.30 -8.82
CA GLY A 332 -28.80 -1.25 -10.27
C GLY A 332 -27.36 -1.57 -10.65
N ASP A 333 -26.72 -0.69 -11.40
CA ASP A 333 -25.31 -0.83 -11.81
C ASP A 333 -24.33 -0.17 -10.83
N GLY A 334 -24.77 0.26 -9.65
CA GLY A 334 -23.96 0.92 -8.62
C GLY A 334 -24.40 0.56 -7.21
N PHE A 335 -24.27 1.51 -6.30
CA PHE A 335 -24.55 1.34 -4.88
C PHE A 335 -25.50 2.41 -4.34
N VAL A 336 -26.01 2.20 -3.12
CA VAL A 336 -26.60 3.29 -2.36
C VAL A 336 -25.54 4.37 -2.09
N PRO A 337 -25.94 5.65 -1.93
CA PRO A 337 -24.99 6.67 -1.48
C PRO A 337 -24.38 6.28 -0.13
N TYR A 338 -23.09 6.56 0.06
CA TYR A 338 -22.36 6.20 1.29
C TYR A 338 -23.05 6.75 2.55
N THR A 339 -23.64 7.92 2.45
CA THR A 339 -24.43 8.55 3.53
C THR A 339 -25.68 7.76 3.97
N ALA A 340 -26.05 6.72 3.23
CA ALA A 340 -27.15 5.83 3.64
C ALA A 340 -26.68 4.68 4.57
N LEU A 341 -25.38 4.49 4.72
CA LEU A 341 -24.82 3.49 5.62
C LEU A 341 -24.93 3.95 7.08
N THR A 342 -25.17 3.01 7.98
CA THR A 342 -25.10 3.24 9.42
C THR A 342 -23.66 2.98 9.93
N GLU A 343 -23.33 3.48 11.14
CA GLU A 343 -22.07 3.17 11.80
C GLU A 343 -21.83 1.64 11.98
N ALA A 344 -22.91 0.86 12.10
CA ALA A 344 -22.80 -0.60 12.20
C ALA A 344 -22.40 -1.21 10.84
N ASP A 345 -22.92 -0.65 9.74
CA ASP A 345 -22.57 -1.08 8.39
C ASP A 345 -21.10 -0.77 8.08
N THR A 346 -20.67 0.47 8.30
CA THR A 346 -19.26 0.87 8.06
C THR A 346 -18.29 0.09 8.92
N ARG A 347 -18.63 -0.14 10.20
CA ARG A 347 -17.81 -0.97 11.09
C ARG A 347 -17.69 -2.42 10.61
N LYS A 348 -18.78 -2.98 10.08
CA LYS A 348 -18.76 -4.35 9.53
C LYS A 348 -17.90 -4.44 8.30
N LEU A 349 -17.98 -3.46 7.40
CA LEU A 349 -17.13 -3.38 6.21
C LEU A 349 -15.64 -3.25 6.61
N ALA A 350 -15.31 -2.32 7.51
CA ALA A 350 -13.96 -2.14 8.03
C ALA A 350 -13.38 -3.45 8.60
N GLN A 351 -14.12 -4.14 9.47
CA GLN A 351 -13.68 -5.40 10.05
C GLN A 351 -13.38 -6.48 9.00
N GLY A 352 -14.14 -6.52 7.90
CA GLY A 352 -13.88 -7.45 6.80
C GLY A 352 -12.58 -7.12 6.07
N ILE A 353 -12.33 -5.84 5.82
CA ILE A 353 -11.09 -5.36 5.19
C ILE A 353 -9.89 -5.56 6.12
N ASP A 354 -10.00 -5.23 7.41
CA ASP A 354 -8.93 -5.44 8.39
C ASP A 354 -8.48 -6.91 8.44
N ALA A 355 -9.45 -7.83 8.47
CA ALA A 355 -9.14 -9.26 8.50
C ALA A 355 -8.45 -9.74 7.22
N LEU A 356 -8.81 -9.17 6.06
CA LEU A 356 -8.16 -9.44 4.78
C LEU A 356 -6.75 -8.83 4.74
N ALA A 357 -6.59 -7.56 5.11
CA ALA A 357 -5.33 -6.83 5.12
C ALA A 357 -4.29 -7.49 6.04
N GLU A 358 -4.70 -7.96 7.24
CA GLU A 358 -3.83 -8.70 8.16
C GLU A 358 -3.21 -9.93 7.50
N LYS A 359 -3.96 -10.66 6.67
CA LYS A 359 -3.44 -11.83 5.97
C LYS A 359 -2.61 -11.46 4.74
N ILE A 360 -3.04 -10.47 3.97
CA ILE A 360 -2.29 -9.96 2.81
C ILE A 360 -0.92 -9.42 3.25
N SER A 361 -0.81 -8.80 4.42
CA SER A 361 0.45 -8.27 4.97
C SER A 361 1.57 -9.31 5.12
N GLN A 362 1.23 -10.61 5.11
CA GLN A 362 2.19 -11.69 5.22
C GLN A 362 2.80 -12.08 3.85
N ILE A 363 2.15 -11.68 2.74
CA ILE A 363 2.56 -12.07 1.38
C ILE A 363 3.91 -11.47 0.96
N PRO A 364 4.21 -10.17 1.18
CA PRO A 364 5.47 -9.57 0.74
C PRO A 364 6.69 -10.35 1.22
N ALA A 365 6.71 -10.83 2.45
CA ALA A 365 7.80 -11.63 2.99
C ALA A 365 7.95 -12.99 2.30
N VAL A 366 6.84 -13.60 1.83
CA VAL A 366 6.88 -14.83 1.03
C VAL A 366 7.46 -14.54 -0.34
N ILE A 367 6.98 -13.49 -1.01
CA ILE A 367 7.40 -13.13 -2.38
C ILE A 367 8.89 -12.79 -2.43
N VAL A 368 9.38 -12.00 -1.49
CA VAL A 368 10.81 -11.64 -1.40
C VAL A 368 11.69 -12.89 -1.32
N ARG A 369 11.30 -13.91 -0.54
CA ARG A 369 12.05 -15.17 -0.46
C ARG A 369 12.08 -15.89 -1.82
N VAL A 370 10.95 -15.93 -2.52
CA VAL A 370 10.82 -16.58 -3.83
C VAL A 370 11.62 -15.84 -4.91
N GLU A 371 11.56 -14.50 -4.92
CA GLU A 371 12.35 -13.67 -5.86
C GLU A 371 13.85 -13.93 -5.72
N ASN A 372 14.32 -14.19 -4.52
CA ASN A 372 15.74 -14.37 -4.23
C ASN A 372 16.18 -15.86 -4.16
N GLY A 373 15.32 -16.80 -4.57
CA GLY A 373 15.65 -18.22 -4.71
C GLY A 373 15.87 -18.93 -3.38
N THR A 374 15.39 -18.38 -2.28
CA THR A 374 15.36 -19.02 -0.98
C THR A 374 14.09 -19.84 -0.88
N GLU A 375 14.15 -21.12 -1.30
CA GLU A 375 13.04 -22.07 -1.10
C GLU A 375 12.82 -22.32 0.40
N VAL A 376 11.52 -22.37 0.79
CA VAL A 376 11.06 -22.77 2.12
C VAL A 376 11.00 -24.28 2.22
#